data_e527f5b7d168bf114cd1e46e4be9918d
#
_entry.id   e527f5b7d168bf114cd1e46e4be9918d
#
_cell.length_a   1.000
_cell.length_b   1.000
_cell.length_c   1.000
_cell.angle_alpha   90.00
_cell.angle_beta   90.00
_cell.angle_gamma   90.00
#
_symmetry.space_group_name_H-M   'P 1'
#
loop_
_entity.id
_entity.type
_entity.pdbx_description
1 polymer ?
#
loop_
_entity_poly.entity_id
_entity_poly.type
_entity_poly.pdbx_seq_one_letter_code
_entity_poly.pdbx_strand_id
1 'polypeptide(L)'
;MTITSFFFSLLSFILHAFAFICRKLKITTFAQRFLLRVLASGPVPQHVAFVMDGNRRYARMHGKQVQEGHGEGYLALKRLLEICLRLRIRCVSVYAFAIENFKRSPEEVDALMHLAESKLLELCEHGQLLDQYGVRLNVIGRTELFPDFVKAAVKKAEDATRNNSRSILNICMPYASRDEITASVEECIRQALSAHSTDNEADVLSPMDITEDMITSNLMSTKRDSPPLDILVRTSGVTRLSDYMLWQCCENTQLHFSPAYWPDFGLFDFVPIILQWQRAVWFGRKSSSVSSSYKQWEARISRGRSAERKGVGRRVEVKSY
;
A
#
# COMPACT_ATOMS: atom_id res chain seq x y z
N MET A 1 25.37 -40.38 -27.93
CA MET A 1 24.44 -39.20 -27.80
C MET A 1 23.14 -39.58 -28.48
N THR A 2 22.09 -39.76 -27.72
CA THR A 2 20.79 -40.16 -28.26
C THR A 2 20.13 -38.98 -29.00
N ILE A 3 19.43 -39.28 -30.10
CA ILE A 3 18.71 -38.29 -30.94
C ILE A 3 17.81 -37.37 -30.08
N THR A 4 17.26 -37.90 -29.00
CA THR A 4 16.48 -37.17 -28.01
C THR A 4 17.30 -36.08 -27.29
N SER A 5 18.52 -36.33 -26.91
CA SER A 5 19.40 -35.34 -26.25
C SER A 5 19.76 -34.17 -27.17
N PHE A 6 19.97 -34.47 -28.48
CA PHE A 6 20.21 -33.43 -29.47
C PHE A 6 18.99 -32.51 -29.70
N PHE A 7 17.79 -33.12 -29.78
CA PHE A 7 16.54 -32.33 -29.91
C PHE A 7 16.28 -31.43 -28.69
N PHE A 8 16.51 -31.92 -27.46
CA PHE A 8 16.37 -31.09 -26.26
C PHE A 8 17.39 -29.96 -26.21
N SER A 9 18.62 -30.21 -26.61
CA SER A 9 19.66 -29.17 -26.68
C SER A 9 19.35 -28.11 -27.74
N LEU A 10 18.88 -28.52 -28.93
CA LEU A 10 18.48 -27.62 -30.01
C LEU A 10 17.26 -26.77 -29.61
N LEU A 11 16.24 -27.38 -29.00
CA LEU A 11 15.06 -26.68 -28.52
C LEU A 11 15.42 -25.66 -27.41
N SER A 12 16.28 -26.04 -26.47
CA SER A 12 16.81 -25.15 -25.44
C SER A 12 17.57 -23.98 -26.06
N PHE A 13 18.43 -24.23 -27.07
CA PHE A 13 19.16 -23.16 -27.76
C PHE A 13 18.22 -22.21 -28.49
N ILE A 14 17.20 -22.71 -29.21
CA ILE A 14 16.20 -21.89 -29.90
C ILE A 14 15.41 -21.04 -28.90
N LEU A 15 14.98 -21.61 -27.77
CA LEU A 15 14.29 -20.88 -26.71
C LEU A 15 15.16 -19.77 -26.11
N HIS A 16 16.43 -20.05 -25.86
CA HIS A 16 17.38 -19.05 -25.34
C HIS A 16 17.67 -17.94 -26.38
N ALA A 17 17.87 -18.31 -27.65
CA ALA A 17 18.05 -17.35 -28.72
C ALA A 17 16.80 -16.46 -28.91
N PHE A 18 15.62 -17.07 -28.89
CA PHE A 18 14.35 -16.32 -28.96
C PHE A 18 14.17 -15.37 -27.76
N ALA A 19 14.43 -15.86 -26.54
CA ALA A 19 14.40 -15.02 -25.34
C ALA A 19 15.42 -13.87 -25.42
N PHE A 20 16.62 -14.12 -25.91
CA PHE A 20 17.65 -13.10 -26.13
C PHE A 20 17.22 -12.04 -27.17
N ILE A 21 16.65 -12.48 -28.29
CA ILE A 21 16.12 -11.57 -29.33
C ILE A 21 14.97 -10.74 -28.78
N CYS A 22 14.01 -11.35 -28.09
CA CYS A 22 12.90 -10.66 -27.45
C CYS A 22 13.39 -9.61 -26.44
N ARG A 23 14.41 -9.94 -25.67
CA ARG A 23 15.04 -9.05 -24.68
C ARG A 23 15.75 -7.88 -25.36
N LYS A 24 16.49 -8.13 -26.44
CA LYS A 24 17.23 -7.12 -27.21
C LYS A 24 16.29 -6.17 -27.94
N LEU A 25 15.16 -6.64 -28.43
CA LEU A 25 14.13 -5.84 -29.12
C LEU A 25 13.14 -5.18 -28.15
N LYS A 26 13.30 -5.29 -26.84
CA LYS A 26 12.37 -4.79 -25.82
C LYS A 26 10.92 -5.29 -26.00
N ILE A 27 10.71 -6.41 -26.68
CA ILE A 27 9.38 -6.99 -26.95
C ILE A 27 8.71 -7.37 -25.62
N THR A 28 9.46 -7.86 -24.65
CA THR A 28 8.94 -8.18 -23.32
C THR A 28 8.38 -6.94 -22.62
N THR A 29 9.05 -5.80 -22.70
CA THR A 29 8.57 -4.54 -22.11
C THR A 29 7.35 -3.99 -22.86
N PHE A 30 7.29 -4.15 -24.19
CA PHE A 30 6.12 -3.78 -24.97
C PHE A 30 4.92 -4.66 -24.64
N ALA A 31 5.10 -5.98 -24.60
CA ALA A 31 4.04 -6.94 -24.25
C ALA A 31 3.51 -6.70 -22.83
N GLN A 32 4.38 -6.42 -21.86
CA GLN A 32 3.98 -6.06 -20.50
C GLN A 32 3.16 -4.76 -20.47
N ARG A 33 3.60 -3.72 -21.21
CA ARG A 33 2.85 -2.46 -21.30
C ARG A 33 1.49 -2.65 -21.97
N PHE A 34 1.43 -3.46 -23.02
CA PHE A 34 0.17 -3.80 -23.67
C PHE A 34 -0.77 -4.54 -22.73
N LEU A 35 -0.29 -5.59 -22.04
CA LEU A 35 -1.07 -6.33 -21.05
C LEU A 35 -1.62 -5.41 -19.96
N LEU A 36 -0.80 -4.52 -19.39
CA LEU A 36 -1.24 -3.56 -18.38
C LEU A 36 -2.33 -2.60 -18.93
N ARG A 37 -2.22 -2.17 -20.19
CA ARG A 37 -3.28 -1.36 -20.84
C ARG A 37 -4.59 -2.12 -20.98
N VAL A 38 -4.52 -3.39 -21.40
CA VAL A 38 -5.71 -4.25 -21.52
C VAL A 38 -6.36 -4.44 -20.15
N LEU A 39 -5.59 -4.74 -19.11
CA LEU A 39 -6.10 -4.87 -17.75
C LEU A 39 -6.71 -3.55 -17.24
N ALA A 40 -6.08 -2.42 -17.53
CA ALA A 40 -6.56 -1.10 -17.12
C ALA A 40 -7.79 -0.61 -17.90
N SER A 41 -8.22 -1.29 -18.96
CA SER A 41 -9.47 -0.98 -19.67
C SER A 41 -10.72 -1.55 -18.98
N GLY A 42 -10.54 -2.53 -18.11
CA GLY A 42 -11.58 -3.07 -17.24
C GLY A 42 -11.70 -2.32 -15.91
N PRO A 43 -12.56 -2.79 -14.98
CA PRO A 43 -12.58 -2.27 -13.62
C PRO A 43 -11.22 -2.48 -12.94
N VAL A 44 -10.76 -1.49 -12.18
CA VAL A 44 -9.47 -1.51 -11.50
C VAL A 44 -9.70 -1.32 -10.00
N PRO A 45 -9.07 -2.15 -9.14
CA PRO A 45 -9.15 -1.95 -7.70
C PRO A 45 -8.60 -0.57 -7.32
N GLN A 46 -9.25 0.09 -6.39
CA GLN A 46 -8.83 1.41 -5.93
C GLN A 46 -7.73 1.31 -4.86
N HIS A 47 -7.75 0.25 -4.05
CA HIS A 47 -6.79 0.05 -2.98
C HIS A 47 -6.31 -1.40 -2.91
N VAL A 48 -5.01 -1.57 -2.97
CA VAL A 48 -4.36 -2.89 -2.84
C VAL A 48 -3.34 -2.83 -1.71
N ALA A 49 -3.39 -3.82 -0.82
CA ALA A 49 -2.47 -3.95 0.30
C ALA A 49 -1.56 -5.17 0.13
N PHE A 50 -0.31 -5.06 0.57
CA PHE A 50 0.69 -6.13 0.48
C PHE A 50 1.34 -6.42 1.83
N VAL A 51 1.36 -7.72 2.20
CA VAL A 51 2.23 -8.24 3.24
C VAL A 51 3.48 -8.78 2.56
N MET A 52 4.57 -8.01 2.66
CA MET A 52 5.86 -8.25 2.00
C MET A 52 6.67 -9.32 2.73
N ASP A 53 6.18 -10.58 2.72
CA ASP A 53 6.79 -11.67 3.46
C ASP A 53 7.74 -12.52 2.58
N GLY A 54 8.76 -13.09 3.22
CA GLY A 54 9.69 -14.03 2.59
C GLY A 54 11.09 -13.50 2.36
N ASN A 55 11.41 -12.23 2.64
CA ASN A 55 12.74 -11.63 2.39
C ASN A 55 13.89 -12.43 3.02
N ARG A 56 13.76 -12.86 4.28
CA ARG A 56 14.78 -13.65 5.00
C ARG A 56 14.94 -15.06 4.42
N ARG A 57 13.83 -15.70 4.04
CA ARG A 57 13.84 -17.04 3.42
C ARG A 57 14.44 -16.98 2.03
N TYR A 58 14.10 -15.97 1.26
CA TYR A 58 14.69 -15.68 -0.04
C TYR A 58 16.21 -15.51 0.06
N ALA A 59 16.70 -14.67 0.97
CA ALA A 59 18.13 -14.48 1.18
C ALA A 59 18.86 -15.79 1.50
N ARG A 60 18.34 -16.58 2.45
CA ARG A 60 18.92 -17.88 2.81
C ARG A 60 18.98 -18.86 1.64
N MET A 61 17.90 -18.91 0.83
CA MET A 61 17.83 -19.80 -0.34
C MET A 61 18.87 -19.43 -1.40
N HIS A 62 19.24 -18.14 -1.50
CA HIS A 62 20.22 -17.63 -2.47
C HIS A 62 21.62 -17.44 -1.87
N GLY A 63 21.88 -17.90 -0.64
CA GLY A 63 23.19 -17.73 0.01
C GLY A 63 23.55 -16.26 0.31
N LYS A 64 22.54 -15.38 0.41
CA LYS A 64 22.69 -13.96 0.66
C LYS A 64 22.53 -13.61 2.14
N GLN A 65 23.08 -12.48 2.55
CA GLN A 65 22.82 -11.88 3.87
C GLN A 65 21.34 -11.45 3.99
N VAL A 66 20.83 -11.43 5.22
CA VAL A 66 19.43 -11.02 5.48
C VAL A 66 19.16 -9.58 5.01
N GLN A 67 20.13 -8.69 5.21
CA GLN A 67 20.05 -7.29 4.76
C GLN A 67 19.93 -7.18 3.23
N GLU A 68 20.65 -8.01 2.48
CA GLU A 68 20.55 -8.08 1.01
C GLU A 68 19.14 -8.51 0.57
N GLY A 69 18.54 -9.50 1.30
CA GLY A 69 17.17 -9.91 1.05
C GLY A 69 16.14 -8.78 1.24
N HIS A 70 16.36 -7.92 2.23
CA HIS A 70 15.52 -6.73 2.42
C HIS A 70 15.74 -5.67 1.33
N GLY A 71 16.97 -5.50 0.85
CA GLY A 71 17.29 -4.66 -0.30
C GLY A 71 16.60 -5.12 -1.59
N GLU A 72 16.65 -6.43 -1.89
CA GLU A 72 15.91 -7.03 -3.01
C GLU A 72 14.39 -6.85 -2.87
N GLY A 73 13.88 -6.97 -1.62
CA GLY A 73 12.48 -6.70 -1.33
C GLY A 73 12.06 -5.25 -1.62
N TYR A 74 12.94 -4.29 -1.39
CA TYR A 74 12.71 -2.90 -1.76
C TYR A 74 12.66 -2.71 -3.29
N LEU A 75 13.53 -3.37 -4.05
CA LEU A 75 13.48 -3.36 -5.51
C LEU A 75 12.19 -3.99 -6.04
N ALA A 76 11.71 -5.05 -5.39
CA ALA A 76 10.40 -5.64 -5.71
C ALA A 76 9.25 -4.64 -5.45
N LEU A 77 9.31 -3.90 -4.34
CA LEU A 77 8.34 -2.83 -4.05
C LEU A 77 8.31 -1.77 -5.16
N LYS A 78 9.47 -1.27 -5.58
CA LYS A 78 9.53 -0.27 -6.69
C LYS A 78 8.90 -0.80 -7.98
N ARG A 79 9.22 -2.06 -8.36
CA ARG A 79 8.63 -2.71 -9.54
C ARG A 79 7.12 -2.85 -9.43
N LEU A 80 6.63 -3.32 -8.28
CA LEU A 80 5.21 -3.53 -8.07
C LEU A 80 4.42 -2.22 -7.98
N LEU A 81 4.99 -1.22 -7.33
CA LEU A 81 4.40 0.12 -7.28
C LEU A 81 4.24 0.70 -8.69
N GLU A 82 5.25 0.58 -9.55
CA GLU A 82 5.14 1.00 -10.95
C GLU A 82 4.02 0.26 -11.70
N ILE A 83 3.87 -1.07 -11.48
CA ILE A 83 2.76 -1.86 -12.04
C ILE A 83 1.41 -1.31 -11.58
N CYS A 84 1.24 -1.10 -10.27
CA CYS A 84 0.01 -0.55 -9.70
C CYS A 84 -0.33 0.84 -10.27
N LEU A 85 0.66 1.72 -10.38
CA LEU A 85 0.48 3.06 -10.95
C LEU A 85 0.11 3.03 -12.44
N ARG A 86 0.70 2.13 -13.22
CA ARG A 86 0.33 1.89 -14.63
C ARG A 86 -1.07 1.32 -14.79
N LEU A 87 -1.53 0.50 -13.85
CA LEU A 87 -2.92 0.02 -13.76
C LEU A 87 -3.89 1.10 -13.27
N ARG A 88 -3.40 2.28 -12.83
CA ARG A 88 -4.19 3.37 -12.24
C ARG A 88 -4.81 3.01 -10.89
N ILE A 89 -4.19 2.11 -10.15
CA ILE A 89 -4.56 1.84 -8.75
C ILE A 89 -4.27 3.09 -7.94
N ARG A 90 -5.27 3.56 -7.19
CA ARG A 90 -5.21 4.84 -6.49
C ARG A 90 -4.40 4.77 -5.20
N CYS A 91 -4.52 3.66 -4.47
CA CYS A 91 -3.87 3.49 -3.19
C CYS A 91 -3.15 2.15 -3.11
N VAL A 92 -1.91 2.17 -2.65
CA VAL A 92 -1.12 0.97 -2.34
C VAL A 92 -0.69 1.07 -0.89
N SER A 93 -0.98 0.04 -0.09
CA SER A 93 -0.53 -0.06 1.29
C SER A 93 0.44 -1.24 1.44
N VAL A 94 1.56 -1.03 2.11
CA VAL A 94 2.59 -2.06 2.30
C VAL A 94 2.92 -2.25 3.77
N TYR A 95 2.97 -3.51 4.23
CA TYR A 95 3.37 -3.85 5.59
C TYR A 95 4.90 -3.92 5.68
N ALA A 96 5.52 -2.82 6.06
CA ALA A 96 6.97 -2.70 6.08
C ALA A 96 7.58 -3.16 7.41
N PHE A 97 6.94 -2.83 8.56
CA PHE A 97 7.43 -3.21 9.87
C PHE A 97 6.28 -3.35 10.87
N ALA A 98 6.12 -4.55 11.45
CA ALA A 98 5.14 -4.81 12.50
C ALA A 98 5.65 -4.33 13.85
N ILE A 99 4.78 -3.88 14.77
CA ILE A 99 5.16 -3.56 16.16
C ILE A 99 5.85 -4.77 16.81
N GLU A 100 5.38 -6.00 16.55
CA GLU A 100 6.01 -7.23 17.02
C GLU A 100 7.46 -7.43 16.54
N ASN A 101 7.88 -6.74 15.48
CA ASN A 101 9.26 -6.86 14.97
C ASN A 101 10.29 -6.21 15.88
N PHE A 102 9.90 -5.34 16.80
CA PHE A 102 10.80 -4.82 17.85
C PHE A 102 11.29 -5.92 18.82
N LYS A 103 10.65 -7.09 18.83
CA LYS A 103 11.10 -8.26 19.60
C LYS A 103 12.26 -9.03 18.96
N ARG A 104 12.70 -8.64 17.76
CA ARG A 104 13.88 -9.21 17.08
C ARG A 104 15.15 -8.79 17.77
N SER A 105 16.30 -9.35 17.34
CA SER A 105 17.58 -8.89 17.88
C SER A 105 17.79 -7.39 17.64
N PRO A 106 18.44 -6.68 18.58
CA PRO A 106 18.70 -5.24 18.43
C PRO A 106 19.41 -4.90 17.12
N GLU A 107 20.34 -5.73 16.68
CA GLU A 107 21.12 -5.55 15.45
C GLU A 107 20.22 -5.65 14.21
N GLU A 108 19.24 -6.60 14.20
CA GLU A 108 18.27 -6.72 13.09
C GLU A 108 17.33 -5.50 13.07
N VAL A 109 16.86 -5.04 14.25
CA VAL A 109 15.99 -3.87 14.34
C VAL A 109 16.72 -2.62 13.87
N ASP A 110 17.94 -2.38 14.32
CA ASP A 110 18.75 -1.22 13.95
C ASP A 110 19.01 -1.20 12.44
N ALA A 111 19.42 -2.32 11.86
CA ALA A 111 19.62 -2.46 10.42
C ALA A 111 18.33 -2.15 9.62
N LEU A 112 17.16 -2.55 10.13
CA LEU A 112 15.87 -2.24 9.49
C LEU A 112 15.50 -0.77 9.62
N MET A 113 15.83 -0.10 10.72
CA MET A 113 15.59 1.33 10.91
C MET A 113 16.47 2.17 9.97
N HIS A 114 17.75 1.84 9.83
CA HIS A 114 18.63 2.49 8.85
C HIS A 114 18.21 2.24 7.40
N LEU A 115 17.75 1.02 7.09
CA LEU A 115 17.18 0.72 5.79
C LEU A 115 15.93 1.57 5.52
N ALA A 116 15.04 1.71 6.50
CA ALA A 116 13.83 2.52 6.38
C ALA A 116 14.16 3.99 6.12
N GLU A 117 15.07 4.59 6.90
CA GLU A 117 15.56 5.95 6.68
C GLU A 117 16.07 6.13 5.25
N SER A 118 17.06 5.33 4.86
CA SER A 118 17.69 5.40 3.54
C SER A 118 16.66 5.28 2.40
N LYS A 119 15.71 4.34 2.52
CA LYS A 119 14.75 4.06 1.44
C LYS A 119 13.60 5.05 1.39
N LEU A 120 13.19 5.63 2.51
CA LEU A 120 12.23 6.74 2.54
C LEU A 120 12.81 7.97 1.82
N LEU A 121 14.06 8.30 2.10
CA LEU A 121 14.73 9.43 1.45
C LEU A 121 14.93 9.19 -0.06
N GLU A 122 15.37 7.98 -0.45
CA GLU A 122 15.53 7.59 -1.86
C GLU A 122 14.20 7.70 -2.64
N LEU A 123 13.08 7.26 -2.05
CA LEU A 123 11.76 7.34 -2.70
C LEU A 123 11.33 8.77 -3.03
N CYS A 124 11.81 9.75 -2.27
CA CYS A 124 11.39 11.15 -2.38
C CYS A 124 12.36 12.01 -3.17
N GLU A 125 13.46 11.44 -3.66
CA GLU A 125 14.38 12.18 -4.54
C GLU A 125 13.72 12.60 -5.84
N HIS A 126 14.10 13.77 -6.36
CA HIS A 126 13.57 14.31 -7.60
C HIS A 126 13.76 13.36 -8.79
N GLY A 127 12.73 13.27 -9.63
CA GLY A 127 12.72 12.39 -10.79
C GLY A 127 12.44 10.92 -10.47
N GLN A 128 12.27 10.56 -9.21
CA GLN A 128 11.88 9.21 -8.81
C GLN A 128 10.38 8.95 -9.00
N LEU A 129 9.99 7.71 -8.76
CA LEU A 129 8.67 7.19 -9.07
C LEU A 129 7.53 8.01 -8.43
N LEU A 130 7.70 8.46 -7.16
CA LEU A 130 6.67 9.21 -6.46
C LEU A 130 6.42 10.57 -7.09
N ASP A 131 7.47 11.25 -7.52
CA ASP A 131 7.38 12.55 -8.20
C ASP A 131 6.72 12.40 -9.58
N GLN A 132 7.24 11.48 -10.42
CA GLN A 132 6.73 11.25 -11.78
C GLN A 132 5.23 10.93 -11.83
N TYR A 133 4.74 10.16 -10.88
CA TYR A 133 3.33 9.73 -10.84
C TYR A 133 2.46 10.58 -9.89
N GLY A 134 3.02 11.57 -9.23
CA GLY A 134 2.30 12.42 -8.29
C GLY A 134 1.73 11.62 -7.11
N VAL A 135 2.56 10.73 -6.51
CA VAL A 135 2.18 9.85 -5.41
C VAL A 135 2.42 10.55 -4.08
N ARG A 136 1.39 10.64 -3.23
CA ARG A 136 1.52 11.06 -1.85
C ARG A 136 1.95 9.87 -0.98
N LEU A 137 3.03 10.04 -0.24
CA LEU A 137 3.51 9.06 0.72
C LEU A 137 2.92 9.37 2.10
N ASN A 138 2.37 8.35 2.75
CA ASN A 138 1.95 8.40 4.14
C ASN A 138 2.66 7.28 4.91
N VAL A 139 3.11 7.57 6.12
CA VAL A 139 3.56 6.54 7.07
C VAL A 139 2.44 6.32 8.08
N ILE A 140 1.99 5.07 8.22
CA ILE A 140 0.85 4.67 9.05
C ILE A 140 1.34 3.76 10.17
N GLY A 141 1.00 4.08 11.42
CA GLY A 141 1.35 3.33 12.61
C GLY A 141 1.86 4.20 13.75
N ARG A 142 2.50 3.56 14.72
CA ARG A 142 3.04 4.18 15.93
C ARG A 142 4.39 4.86 15.66
N THR A 143 4.37 5.94 14.88
CA THR A 143 5.60 6.65 14.46
C THR A 143 6.40 7.22 15.63
N GLU A 144 5.79 7.39 16.79
CA GLU A 144 6.46 7.77 18.04
C GLU A 144 7.47 6.73 18.53
N LEU A 145 7.32 5.45 18.15
CA LEU A 145 8.25 4.38 18.50
C LEU A 145 9.54 4.39 17.66
N PHE A 146 9.62 5.20 16.63
CA PHE A 146 10.82 5.31 15.81
C PHE A 146 11.96 6.04 16.53
N PRO A 147 13.22 5.69 16.22
CA PRO A 147 14.36 6.55 16.50
C PRO A 147 14.21 7.91 15.82
N ASP A 148 14.81 8.95 16.37
CA ASP A 148 14.63 10.32 15.88
C ASP A 148 15.11 10.53 14.44
N PHE A 149 16.16 9.82 14.01
CA PHE A 149 16.62 9.89 12.62
C PHE A 149 15.58 9.34 11.62
N VAL A 150 14.83 8.28 11.99
CA VAL A 150 13.74 7.76 11.17
C VAL A 150 12.54 8.72 11.19
N LYS A 151 12.19 9.32 12.34
CA LYS A 151 11.14 10.34 12.42
C LYS A 151 11.44 11.53 11.50
N ALA A 152 12.69 11.98 11.47
CA ALA A 152 13.12 13.06 10.59
C ALA A 152 12.98 12.67 9.11
N ALA A 153 13.36 11.45 8.72
CA ALA A 153 13.21 10.94 7.37
C ALA A 153 11.72 10.81 6.97
N VAL A 154 10.87 10.29 7.86
CA VAL A 154 9.41 10.21 7.65
C VAL A 154 8.83 11.60 7.39
N LYS A 155 9.13 12.56 8.27
CA LYS A 155 8.64 13.93 8.10
C LYS A 155 9.08 14.54 6.77
N LYS A 156 10.35 14.39 6.41
CA LYS A 156 10.89 14.89 5.13
C LYS A 156 10.19 14.26 3.94
N ALA A 157 9.93 12.94 3.98
CA ALA A 157 9.27 12.19 2.92
C ALA A 157 7.79 12.60 2.76
N GLU A 158 7.05 12.71 3.86
CA GLU A 158 5.66 13.17 3.84
C GLU A 158 5.55 14.63 3.37
N ASP A 159 6.43 15.52 3.85
CA ASP A 159 6.44 16.93 3.45
C ASP A 159 6.75 17.10 1.96
N ALA A 160 7.72 16.34 1.42
CA ALA A 160 8.09 16.38 0.00
C ALA A 160 6.94 15.94 -0.93
N THR A 161 6.08 15.04 -0.47
CA THR A 161 4.98 14.47 -1.28
C THR A 161 3.59 14.99 -0.88
N ARG A 162 3.49 15.90 0.07
CA ARG A 162 2.23 16.41 0.65
C ARG A 162 1.25 16.92 -0.41
N ASN A 163 1.74 17.63 -1.42
CA ASN A 163 0.92 18.24 -2.46
C ASN A 163 0.52 17.26 -3.58
N ASN A 164 1.04 16.04 -3.55
CA ASN A 164 0.69 15.01 -4.51
C ASN A 164 -0.72 14.46 -4.23
N SER A 165 -1.52 14.25 -5.29
CA SER A 165 -2.93 13.87 -5.15
C SER A 165 -3.40 12.78 -6.13
N ARG A 166 -2.50 12.30 -7.02
CA ARG A 166 -2.88 11.31 -8.04
C ARG A 166 -3.02 9.92 -7.48
N SER A 167 -2.09 9.51 -6.62
CA SER A 167 -2.07 8.21 -5.96
C SER A 167 -1.53 8.33 -4.55
N ILE A 168 -1.74 7.29 -3.75
CA ILE A 168 -1.32 7.22 -2.35
C ILE A 168 -0.46 5.97 -2.16
N LEU A 169 0.68 6.12 -1.49
CA LEU A 169 1.48 5.03 -0.96
C LEU A 169 1.46 5.10 0.56
N ASN A 170 0.84 4.11 1.19
CA ASN A 170 0.89 3.96 2.64
C ASN A 170 1.99 2.97 3.01
N ILE A 171 2.94 3.39 3.82
CA ILE A 171 3.95 2.53 4.43
C ILE A 171 3.52 2.26 5.87
N CYS A 172 3.02 1.05 6.14
CA CYS A 172 2.55 0.66 7.47
C CYS A 172 3.75 0.23 8.31
N MET A 173 4.21 1.13 9.21
CA MET A 173 5.37 0.92 10.09
C MET A 173 5.49 2.02 11.18
N PRO A 174 5.81 1.66 12.43
CA PRO A 174 5.53 0.39 13.07
C PRO A 174 4.02 0.21 13.19
N TYR A 175 3.47 -0.89 12.73
CA TYR A 175 2.01 -1.03 12.61
C TYR A 175 1.53 -2.36 13.20
N ALA A 176 0.35 -2.32 13.79
CA ALA A 176 -0.47 -3.48 14.15
C ALA A 176 -1.94 -3.08 14.06
N SER A 177 -2.78 -3.93 13.47
CA SER A 177 -4.20 -3.60 13.26
C SER A 177 -4.96 -3.47 14.57
N ARG A 178 -4.66 -4.32 15.57
CA ARG A 178 -5.28 -4.22 16.89
C ARG A 178 -4.94 -2.89 17.57
N ASP A 179 -3.71 -2.40 17.42
CA ASP A 179 -3.30 -1.09 17.92
C ASP A 179 -4.05 0.04 17.21
N GLU A 180 -4.18 -0.02 15.89
CA GLU A 180 -4.96 0.95 15.10
C GLU A 180 -6.43 0.97 15.54
N ILE A 181 -7.06 -0.19 15.73
CA ILE A 181 -8.46 -0.32 16.19
C ILE A 181 -8.60 0.29 17.59
N THR A 182 -7.70 -0.03 18.52
CA THR A 182 -7.72 0.53 19.88
C THR A 182 -7.61 2.04 19.85
N ALA A 183 -6.65 2.60 19.10
CA ALA A 183 -6.49 4.05 18.96
C ALA A 183 -7.73 4.72 18.32
N SER A 184 -8.40 4.03 17.39
CA SER A 184 -9.62 4.54 16.77
C SER A 184 -10.78 4.59 17.75
N VAL A 185 -10.94 3.56 18.59
CA VAL A 185 -11.96 3.53 19.65
C VAL A 185 -11.69 4.59 20.71
N GLU A 186 -10.43 4.74 21.17
CA GLU A 186 -10.03 5.79 22.11
C GLU A 186 -10.34 7.19 21.57
N GLU A 187 -10.12 7.41 20.27
CA GLU A 187 -10.45 8.66 19.61
C GLU A 187 -11.95 8.91 19.58
N CYS A 188 -12.78 7.89 19.30
CA CYS A 188 -14.24 7.99 19.36
C CYS A 188 -14.71 8.37 20.77
N ILE A 189 -14.15 7.72 21.80
CA ILE A 189 -14.47 8.04 23.21
C ILE A 189 -14.08 9.49 23.53
N ARG A 190 -12.88 9.94 23.12
CA ARG A 190 -12.43 11.32 23.36
C ARG A 190 -13.34 12.35 22.66
N GLN A 191 -13.78 12.07 21.43
CA GLN A 191 -14.73 12.91 20.70
C GLN A 191 -16.08 12.97 21.42
N ALA A 192 -16.59 11.84 21.91
CA ALA A 192 -17.83 11.79 22.68
C ALA A 192 -17.72 12.62 23.98
N LEU A 193 -16.63 12.47 24.73
CA LEU A 193 -16.40 13.22 25.97
C LEU A 193 -16.21 14.72 25.74
N SER A 194 -15.56 15.12 24.64
CA SER A 194 -15.35 16.55 24.33
C SER A 194 -16.66 17.24 23.91
N ALA A 195 -17.59 16.53 23.31
CA ALA A 195 -18.93 17.03 23.01
C ALA A 195 -19.75 17.33 24.28
N HIS A 196 -19.51 16.62 25.37
CA HIS A 196 -20.15 16.89 26.67
C HIS A 196 -19.73 18.22 27.34
N SER A 197 -18.60 18.79 26.96
CA SER A 197 -18.08 20.04 27.56
C SER A 197 -18.59 21.31 26.91
N THR A 198 -19.37 21.23 25.84
CA THR A 198 -20.06 22.34 25.19
C THR A 198 -21.54 22.35 25.61
N ASP A 199 -22.02 23.46 26.16
CA ASP A 199 -23.35 23.65 26.78
C ASP A 199 -24.59 23.37 25.90
N ASN A 200 -24.46 22.67 24.79
CA ASN A 200 -25.58 22.23 23.95
C ASN A 200 -25.92 20.75 24.25
N GLU A 201 -26.91 20.57 25.12
CA GLU A 201 -27.44 19.22 25.50
C GLU A 201 -27.94 18.35 24.32
N ALA A 202 -28.11 18.94 23.12
CA ALA A 202 -28.72 18.27 21.98
C ALA A 202 -27.76 17.40 21.15
N ASP A 203 -26.41 17.55 21.30
CA ASP A 203 -25.39 16.87 20.48
C ASP A 203 -24.46 15.95 21.29
N VAL A 204 -24.88 15.52 22.48
CA VAL A 204 -24.09 14.71 23.38
C VAL A 204 -24.07 13.24 22.91
N LEU A 205 -23.00 12.84 22.23
CA LEU A 205 -22.75 11.42 21.92
C LEU A 205 -22.52 10.62 23.22
N SER A 206 -23.43 9.69 23.51
CA SER A 206 -23.19 8.69 24.56
C SER A 206 -22.11 7.69 24.10
N PRO A 207 -21.31 7.11 24.99
CA PRO A 207 -20.44 5.97 24.61
C PRO A 207 -21.19 4.80 23.95
N MET A 208 -22.52 4.70 24.14
CA MET A 208 -23.39 3.73 23.48
C MET A 208 -23.68 4.08 22.02
N ASP A 209 -23.39 5.29 21.58
CA ASP A 209 -23.63 5.76 20.21
C ASP A 209 -22.40 5.58 19.30
N ILE A 210 -21.31 4.96 19.81
CA ILE A 210 -20.12 4.68 19.00
C ILE A 210 -20.46 3.60 17.98
N THR A 211 -20.46 3.98 16.69
CA THR A 211 -20.79 3.12 15.57
C THR A 211 -19.53 2.59 14.86
N GLU A 212 -19.69 1.53 14.04
CA GLU A 212 -18.61 1.04 13.17
C GLU A 212 -18.11 2.10 12.18
N ASP A 213 -19.00 2.95 11.68
CA ASP A 213 -18.64 4.08 10.79
C ASP A 213 -17.76 5.11 11.49
N MET A 214 -18.00 5.38 12.77
CA MET A 214 -17.15 6.26 13.57
C MET A 214 -15.76 5.67 13.77
N ILE A 215 -15.66 4.40 14.10
CA ILE A 215 -14.39 3.68 14.21
C ILE A 215 -13.67 3.70 12.86
N THR A 216 -14.36 3.35 11.77
CA THR A 216 -13.80 3.35 10.41
C THR A 216 -13.26 4.72 10.01
N SER A 217 -13.96 5.80 10.33
CA SER A 217 -13.52 7.17 10.03
C SER A 217 -12.31 7.61 10.85
N ASN A 218 -12.10 7.01 12.01
CA ASN A 218 -10.96 7.26 12.89
C ASN A 218 -9.74 6.37 12.61
N LEU A 219 -9.84 5.36 11.74
CA LEU A 219 -8.68 4.56 11.33
C LEU A 219 -7.57 5.44 10.72
N MET A 220 -6.33 5.08 10.97
CA MET A 220 -5.17 5.81 10.47
C MET A 220 -5.16 5.88 8.93
N SER A 221 -5.51 4.79 8.26
CA SER A 221 -5.62 4.73 6.81
C SER A 221 -6.70 5.66 6.28
N THR A 222 -7.87 5.69 6.94
CA THR A 222 -9.00 6.55 6.56
C THR A 222 -8.69 8.03 6.77
N LYS A 223 -8.04 8.38 7.87
CA LYS A 223 -7.58 9.77 8.15
C LYS A 223 -6.55 10.27 7.12
N ARG A 224 -5.84 9.37 6.43
CA ARG A 224 -4.88 9.66 5.37
C ARG A 224 -5.47 9.54 3.96
N ASP A 225 -6.80 9.61 3.82
CA ASP A 225 -7.56 9.58 2.56
C ASP A 225 -7.45 8.29 1.75
N SER A 226 -7.12 7.17 2.38
CA SER A 226 -7.15 5.88 1.72
C SER A 226 -8.58 5.46 1.38
N PRO A 227 -8.85 4.98 0.16
CA PRO A 227 -10.14 4.36 -0.16
C PRO A 227 -10.30 3.02 0.57
N PRO A 228 -11.52 2.47 0.61
CA PRO A 228 -11.75 1.11 1.09
C PRO A 228 -10.82 0.10 0.42
N LEU A 229 -10.42 -0.94 1.16
CA LEU A 229 -9.47 -1.94 0.69
C LEU A 229 -10.17 -2.97 -0.21
N ASP A 230 -9.70 -3.14 -1.45
CA ASP A 230 -10.25 -4.11 -2.40
C ASP A 230 -9.53 -5.46 -2.37
N ILE A 231 -8.21 -5.42 -2.29
CA ILE A 231 -7.36 -6.61 -2.38
C ILE A 231 -6.26 -6.54 -1.33
N LEU A 232 -6.07 -7.64 -0.59
CA LEU A 232 -4.89 -7.85 0.23
C LEU A 232 -4.14 -9.08 -0.28
N VAL A 233 -2.86 -8.89 -0.56
CA VAL A 233 -1.96 -9.96 -1.03
C VAL A 233 -0.91 -10.24 0.05
N ARG A 234 -0.77 -11.50 0.43
CA ARG A 234 0.36 -11.95 1.24
C ARG A 234 1.23 -12.91 0.44
N THR A 235 2.53 -12.63 0.40
CA THR A 235 3.53 -13.47 -0.27
C THR A 235 4.08 -14.56 0.66
N SER A 236 4.87 -15.50 0.10
CA SER A 236 5.61 -16.56 0.81
C SER A 236 4.81 -17.78 1.28
N GLY A 237 3.59 -17.98 0.75
CA GLY A 237 2.77 -19.16 1.06
C GLY A 237 2.18 -19.21 2.47
N VAL A 238 2.31 -18.13 3.24
CA VAL A 238 1.80 -18.06 4.62
C VAL A 238 0.35 -17.56 4.60
N THR A 239 -0.57 -18.34 5.18
CA THR A 239 -2.04 -18.11 5.14
C THR A 239 -2.58 -17.48 6.42
N ARG A 240 -2.01 -16.37 6.87
CA ARG A 240 -2.49 -15.57 8.01
C ARG A 240 -2.25 -14.08 7.75
N LEU A 241 -2.99 -13.19 8.42
CA LEU A 241 -2.89 -11.74 8.24
C LEU A 241 -1.80 -11.07 9.10
N SER A 242 -1.38 -11.72 10.18
CA SER A 242 -0.33 -11.21 11.10
C SER A 242 -0.60 -9.80 11.61
N ASP A 243 -1.83 -9.58 12.05
CA ASP A 243 -2.25 -8.29 12.61
C ASP A 243 -2.12 -7.11 11.63
N TYR A 244 -2.41 -7.38 10.34
CA TYR A 244 -2.36 -6.37 9.29
C TYR A 244 -3.74 -6.11 8.70
N MET A 245 -4.20 -4.86 8.75
CA MET A 245 -5.45 -4.35 8.18
C MET A 245 -6.68 -5.24 8.46
N LEU A 246 -6.81 -5.76 9.69
CA LEU A 246 -7.90 -6.67 10.06
C LEU A 246 -9.27 -6.01 9.89
N TRP A 247 -9.42 -4.77 10.35
CA TRP A 247 -10.67 -4.02 10.21
C TRP A 247 -11.03 -3.80 8.74
N GLN A 248 -10.06 -3.37 7.94
CA GLN A 248 -10.27 -3.09 6.52
C GLN A 248 -10.60 -4.35 5.69
N CYS A 249 -10.22 -5.53 6.21
CA CYS A 249 -10.48 -6.81 5.53
C CYS A 249 -11.81 -7.47 5.88
N CYS A 250 -12.60 -6.91 6.83
CA CYS A 250 -13.77 -7.60 7.38
C CYS A 250 -14.88 -7.86 6.38
N GLU A 251 -15.09 -7.00 5.38
CA GLU A 251 -16.28 -7.07 4.54
C GLU A 251 -15.99 -7.47 3.08
N ASN A 252 -15.35 -6.60 2.33
CA ASN A 252 -15.36 -6.64 0.87
C ASN A 252 -13.99 -6.90 0.23
N THR A 253 -12.96 -7.11 1.04
CA THR A 253 -11.58 -7.30 0.59
C THR A 253 -11.36 -8.74 0.10
N GLN A 254 -10.80 -8.91 -1.10
CA GLN A 254 -10.33 -10.21 -1.55
C GLN A 254 -8.94 -10.50 -0.97
N LEU A 255 -8.82 -11.64 -0.29
CA LEU A 255 -7.56 -12.10 0.30
C LEU A 255 -6.87 -13.08 -0.65
N HIS A 256 -5.61 -12.80 -0.97
CA HIS A 256 -4.78 -13.65 -1.83
C HIS A 256 -3.47 -14.03 -1.14
N PHE A 257 -3.16 -15.32 -1.18
CA PHE A 257 -1.93 -15.89 -0.61
C PHE A 257 -1.09 -16.46 -1.74
N SER A 258 0.01 -15.76 -2.08
CA SER A 258 0.94 -16.18 -3.13
C SER A 258 2.07 -17.05 -2.54
N PRO A 259 2.46 -18.16 -3.18
CA PRO A 259 3.60 -18.96 -2.76
C PRO A 259 4.95 -18.28 -3.01
N ALA A 260 5.01 -17.31 -3.95
CA ALA A 260 6.23 -16.59 -4.27
C ALA A 260 6.76 -15.80 -3.06
N TYR A 261 8.08 -15.77 -2.87
CA TYR A 261 8.69 -14.83 -1.92
C TYR A 261 8.58 -13.40 -2.43
N TRP A 262 8.51 -12.44 -1.50
CA TRP A 262 8.34 -11.03 -1.87
C TRP A 262 9.34 -10.52 -2.92
N PRO A 263 10.68 -10.80 -2.84
CA PRO A 263 11.62 -10.36 -3.87
C PRO A 263 11.34 -10.91 -5.28
N ASP A 264 10.72 -12.10 -5.37
CA ASP A 264 10.37 -12.76 -6.64
C ASP A 264 8.99 -12.37 -7.15
N PHE A 265 8.12 -11.83 -6.28
CA PHE A 265 6.76 -11.46 -6.64
C PHE A 265 6.76 -10.35 -7.70
N GLY A 266 6.05 -10.57 -8.79
CA GLY A 266 6.07 -9.66 -9.92
C GLY A 266 4.76 -9.60 -10.70
N LEU A 267 4.85 -9.08 -11.94
CA LEU A 267 3.70 -8.87 -12.81
C LEU A 267 2.89 -10.16 -13.03
N PHE A 268 3.57 -11.26 -13.29
CA PHE A 268 2.91 -12.53 -13.63
C PHE A 268 2.21 -13.17 -12.44
N ASP A 269 2.66 -12.89 -11.21
CA ASP A 269 1.97 -13.30 -9.99
C ASP A 269 0.78 -12.39 -9.69
N PHE A 270 0.87 -11.12 -10.05
CA PHE A 270 -0.17 -10.13 -9.75
C PHE A 270 -1.31 -10.13 -10.77
N VAL A 271 -1.04 -10.40 -12.05
CA VAL A 271 -2.05 -10.43 -13.13
C VAL A 271 -3.22 -11.38 -12.83
N PRO A 272 -3.00 -12.65 -12.42
CA PRO A 272 -4.10 -13.54 -12.06
C PRO A 272 -4.98 -12.98 -10.93
N ILE A 273 -4.39 -12.30 -9.95
CA ILE A 273 -5.10 -11.68 -8.83
C ILE A 273 -6.02 -10.56 -9.35
N ILE A 274 -5.50 -9.68 -10.20
CA ILE A 274 -6.30 -8.61 -10.81
C ILE A 274 -7.43 -9.19 -11.66
N LEU A 275 -7.16 -10.21 -12.49
CA LEU A 275 -8.19 -10.86 -13.31
C LEU A 275 -9.28 -11.52 -12.46
N GLN A 276 -8.91 -12.17 -11.35
CA GLN A 276 -9.86 -12.76 -10.43
C GLN A 276 -10.75 -11.69 -9.78
N TRP A 277 -10.16 -10.55 -9.37
CA TRP A 277 -10.91 -9.42 -8.83
C TRP A 277 -11.84 -8.83 -9.89
N GLN A 278 -11.36 -8.58 -11.13
CA GLN A 278 -12.19 -8.10 -12.23
C GLN A 278 -13.36 -9.03 -12.53
N ARG A 279 -13.10 -10.34 -12.54
CA ARG A 279 -14.14 -11.35 -12.74
C ARG A 279 -15.20 -11.27 -11.62
N ALA A 280 -14.78 -11.12 -10.37
CA ALA A 280 -15.72 -10.98 -9.26
C ALA A 280 -16.56 -9.70 -9.38
N VAL A 281 -16.00 -8.60 -9.84
CA VAL A 281 -16.72 -7.35 -10.09
C VAL A 281 -17.70 -7.48 -11.25
N TRP A 282 -17.34 -8.17 -12.35
CA TRP A 282 -18.22 -8.34 -13.51
C TRP A 282 -19.34 -9.33 -13.27
N PHE A 283 -19.05 -10.46 -12.65
CA PHE A 283 -19.98 -11.56 -12.46
C PHE A 283 -20.47 -11.67 -11.01
N GLY A 284 -19.74 -11.06 -10.08
CA GLY A 284 -20.13 -10.97 -8.69
C GLY A 284 -21.26 -9.98 -8.53
N ARG A 285 -22.24 -10.38 -7.82
CA ARG A 285 -23.33 -9.55 -7.33
C ARG A 285 -22.73 -8.23 -6.85
N LYS A 286 -23.19 -7.10 -7.39
CA LYS A 286 -22.96 -5.78 -6.81
C LYS A 286 -23.37 -5.88 -5.34
N SER A 287 -22.44 -6.11 -4.43
CA SER A 287 -22.71 -5.90 -3.02
C SER A 287 -23.05 -4.42 -2.89
N SER A 288 -24.25 -4.12 -2.50
CA SER A 288 -24.73 -2.74 -2.28
C SER A 288 -23.84 -1.99 -1.29
N SER A 289 -23.18 -2.72 -0.39
CA SER A 289 -22.23 -2.21 0.61
C SER A 289 -20.96 -1.61 0.00
N VAL A 290 -20.34 -2.26 -0.99
CA VAL A 290 -19.12 -1.72 -1.66
C VAL A 290 -19.41 -0.38 -2.32
N SER A 291 -20.54 -0.28 -3.04
CA SER A 291 -20.95 0.98 -3.67
C SER A 291 -21.21 2.08 -2.64
N SER A 292 -21.73 1.74 -1.45
CA SER A 292 -21.98 2.68 -0.37
C SER A 292 -20.68 3.24 0.22
N SER A 293 -19.73 2.36 0.58
CA SER A 293 -18.44 2.75 1.17
C SER A 293 -17.62 3.64 0.24
N TYR A 294 -17.61 3.36 -1.07
CA TYR A 294 -16.95 4.23 -2.05
C TYR A 294 -17.64 5.59 -2.19
N LYS A 295 -18.96 5.63 -2.23
CA LYS A 295 -19.71 6.89 -2.30
C LYS A 295 -19.47 7.76 -1.06
N GLN A 296 -19.43 7.17 0.13
CA GLN A 296 -19.12 7.88 1.37
C GLN A 296 -17.68 8.43 1.34
N TRP A 297 -16.71 7.63 0.90
CA TRP A 297 -15.33 8.06 0.77
C TRP A 297 -15.18 9.21 -0.25
N GLU A 298 -15.77 9.11 -1.45
CA GLU A 298 -15.76 10.17 -2.46
C GLU A 298 -16.40 11.46 -1.95
N ALA A 299 -17.54 11.36 -1.25
CA ALA A 299 -18.22 12.49 -0.67
C ALA A 299 -17.40 13.18 0.43
N ARG A 300 -16.60 12.43 1.20
CA ARG A 300 -15.69 12.96 2.20
C ARG A 300 -14.55 13.74 1.54
N ILE A 301 -13.88 13.15 0.54
CA ILE A 301 -12.80 13.80 -0.21
C ILE A 301 -13.27 15.07 -0.90
N SER A 302 -14.46 15.08 -1.50
CA SER A 302 -15.00 16.27 -2.18
C SER A 302 -15.31 17.39 -1.19
N ARG A 303 -15.81 17.08 0.00
CA ARG A 303 -16.04 18.06 1.08
C ARG A 303 -14.73 18.67 1.59
N GLY A 304 -13.70 17.87 1.82
CA GLY A 304 -12.38 18.35 2.23
C GLY A 304 -11.77 19.33 1.22
N ARG A 305 -11.77 18.99 -0.07
CA ARG A 305 -11.28 19.89 -1.15
C ARG A 305 -12.08 21.20 -1.27
N SER A 306 -13.38 21.15 -1.00
CA SER A 306 -14.23 22.36 -1.03
C SER A 306 -13.94 23.27 0.15
N ALA A 307 -13.62 22.73 1.33
CA ALA A 307 -13.23 23.49 2.51
C ALA A 307 -11.86 24.18 2.33
N GLU A 308 -10.87 23.47 1.74
CA GLU A 308 -9.56 24.04 1.42
C GLU A 308 -9.67 25.19 0.42
N ARG A 309 -10.47 25.06 -0.65
CA ARG A 309 -10.70 26.15 -1.62
C ARG A 309 -11.34 27.38 -0.98
N LYS A 310 -12.26 27.21 -0.01
CA LYS A 310 -12.87 28.31 0.72
C LYS A 310 -11.91 28.96 1.72
N GLY A 311 -10.98 28.19 2.31
CA GLY A 311 -9.94 28.69 3.21
C GLY A 311 -8.90 29.55 2.50
N VAL A 312 -8.51 29.19 1.28
CA VAL A 312 -7.54 29.94 0.45
C VAL A 312 -8.15 31.26 -0.05
N GLY A 313 -9.44 31.30 -0.34
CA GLY A 313 -10.15 32.53 -0.75
C GLY A 313 -10.29 33.60 0.34
N ARG A 314 -10.09 33.27 1.62
CA ARG A 314 -10.20 34.24 2.74
C ARG A 314 -8.85 34.90 3.15
N ARG A 315 -7.72 34.52 2.54
CA ARG A 315 -6.39 35.04 2.89
C ARG A 315 -5.86 36.14 1.97
N VAL A 316 -6.68 36.69 1.07
CA VAL A 316 -6.28 37.79 0.19
C VAL A 316 -7.24 38.97 0.38
N GLU A 317 -7.28 39.52 1.60
CA GLU A 317 -7.64 40.89 1.88
C GLU A 317 -6.69 41.46 2.94
N VAL A 318 -5.45 41.69 2.54
CA VAL A 318 -4.55 42.59 3.30
C VAL A 318 -4.84 44.00 2.84
N LYS A 319 -5.54 44.76 3.69
CA LYS A 319 -5.76 46.19 3.52
C LYS A 319 -4.39 46.88 3.40
N SER A 320 -4.20 47.56 2.28
CA SER A 320 -3.22 48.61 2.12
C SER A 320 -3.66 49.82 2.93
N TYR A 321 -2.83 50.23 3.89
CA TYR A 321 -2.72 51.59 4.40
C TYR A 321 -1.26 52.01 4.34
#